data_d4ea8a1859318d5a26d4d127a71f163e
#
_entry.id   d4ea8a1859318d5a26d4d127a71f163e
#
_cell.length_a   1.000
_cell.length_b   1.000
_cell.length_c   1.000
_cell.angle_alpha   90.00
_cell.angle_beta   90.00
_cell.angle_gamma   90.00
#
_symmetry.space_group_name_H-M   'P 1'
#
loop_
_entity.id
_entity.type
_entity.pdbx_description
1 polymer ?
#
loop_
_entity_poly.entity_id
_entity_poly.type
_entity_poly.pdbx_seq_one_letter_code
_entity_poly.pdbx_strand_id
1 'polypeptide(L)'
;NNAIFVIIDRLSKVAHFLPVRESITASQLADLYISRIVSLHGVPLDINSDRGSLFTSQFWGSFQNAMGTHLSFSTAFHPQSTGQVERVNQILEDMLRASVISFGMDWEKWLPFAEFAYNNSYQASLGKAPFEVLYGRKCRTPLNWSETGERQLFGPDMIQEAEEQVRVIREKLKTAQ
;
A
#
# COMPACT_ATOMS: atom_id res chain seq x y z
N ASN A 1 4.14 9.27 13.23
CA ASN A 1 4.32 7.82 12.99
C ASN A 1 5.80 7.53 12.72
N ASN A 2 6.22 6.29 12.94
CA ASN A 2 7.60 5.83 12.74
C ASN A 2 7.67 4.42 12.12
N ALA A 3 6.52 3.89 11.71
CA ALA A 3 6.40 2.61 11.02
C ALA A 3 5.28 2.65 9.97
N ILE A 4 5.28 1.69 9.06
CA ILE A 4 4.27 1.53 8.03
C ILE A 4 3.68 0.13 8.14
N PHE A 5 2.36 0.06 8.26
CA PHE A 5 1.63 -1.20 8.16
C PHE A 5 1.33 -1.45 6.68
N VAL A 6 1.91 -2.50 6.12
CA VAL A 6 1.78 -2.87 4.70
C VAL A 6 0.84 -4.06 4.58
N ILE A 7 -0.17 -3.93 3.75
CA ILE A 7 -1.14 -4.99 3.45
C ILE A 7 -1.19 -5.19 1.94
N ILE A 8 -1.16 -6.44 1.48
CA ILE A 8 -1.13 -6.76 0.06
C ILE A 8 -2.20 -7.82 -0.23
N ASP A 9 -3.07 -7.55 -1.19
CA ASP A 9 -3.93 -8.58 -1.75
C ASP A 9 -3.11 -9.54 -2.63
N ARG A 10 -3.17 -10.82 -2.32
CA ARG A 10 -2.38 -11.84 -3.03
C ARG A 10 -2.80 -12.04 -4.47
N LEU A 11 -4.06 -11.79 -4.79
CA LEU A 11 -4.62 -11.98 -6.14
C LEU A 11 -4.33 -10.78 -7.05
N SER A 12 -4.81 -9.60 -6.66
CA SER A 12 -4.68 -8.38 -7.46
C SER A 12 -3.33 -7.68 -7.30
N LYS A 13 -2.54 -8.05 -6.26
CA LYS A 13 -1.31 -7.36 -5.86
C LYS A 13 -1.52 -5.91 -5.41
N VAL A 14 -2.76 -5.50 -5.19
CA VAL A 14 -3.03 -4.19 -4.60
C VAL A 14 -2.41 -4.12 -3.21
N ALA A 15 -1.68 -3.05 -2.96
CA ALA A 15 -1.03 -2.80 -1.68
C ALA A 15 -1.62 -1.54 -1.02
N HIS A 16 -1.71 -1.58 0.32
CA HIS A 16 -2.06 -0.44 1.17
C HIS A 16 -0.91 -0.12 2.11
N PHE A 17 -0.57 1.15 2.21
CA PHE A 17 0.53 1.67 3.03
C PHE A 17 -0.03 2.58 4.11
N LEU A 18 -0.14 2.08 5.33
CA LEU A 18 -0.78 2.79 6.44
C LEU A 18 0.27 3.27 7.45
N PRO A 19 0.38 4.60 7.70
CA PRO A 19 1.32 5.11 8.67
C PRO A 19 0.86 4.75 10.08
N VAL A 20 1.75 4.14 10.87
CA VAL A 20 1.48 3.71 12.24
C VAL A 20 2.64 4.09 13.16
N ARG A 21 2.44 3.94 14.47
CA ARG A 21 3.52 3.94 15.44
C ARG A 21 3.92 2.50 15.76
N GLU A 22 5.19 2.23 15.97
CA GLU A 22 5.64 0.93 16.45
C GLU A 22 4.97 0.49 17.76
N SER A 23 4.58 1.48 18.59
CA SER A 23 3.84 1.25 19.83
C SER A 23 2.33 1.02 19.65
N ILE A 24 1.83 0.88 18.43
CA ILE A 24 0.41 0.61 18.16
C ILE A 24 -0.03 -0.66 18.88
N THR A 25 -1.19 -0.61 19.53
CA THR A 25 -1.78 -1.78 20.17
C THR A 25 -2.53 -2.64 19.16
N ALA A 26 -2.74 -3.93 19.47
CA ALA A 26 -3.50 -4.82 18.60
C ALA A 26 -4.95 -4.34 18.38
N SER A 27 -5.57 -3.69 19.39
CA SER A 27 -6.90 -3.08 19.24
C SER A 27 -6.90 -1.93 18.26
N GLN A 28 -5.96 -1.00 18.39
CA GLN A 28 -5.81 0.14 17.46
C GLN A 28 -5.51 -0.32 16.03
N LEU A 29 -4.71 -1.38 15.89
CA LEU A 29 -4.43 -1.98 14.60
C LEU A 29 -5.68 -2.61 13.99
N ALA A 30 -6.54 -3.25 14.79
CA ALA A 30 -7.80 -3.79 14.34
C ALA A 30 -8.77 -2.70 13.85
N ASP A 31 -8.88 -1.59 14.58
CA ASP A 31 -9.72 -0.44 14.18
C ASP A 31 -9.22 0.16 12.85
N LEU A 32 -7.90 0.32 12.71
CA LEU A 32 -7.28 0.79 11.48
C LEU A 32 -7.55 -0.19 10.32
N TYR A 33 -7.40 -1.49 10.57
CA TYR A 33 -7.67 -2.53 9.59
C TYR A 33 -9.13 -2.54 9.13
N ILE A 34 -10.09 -2.44 10.04
CA ILE A 34 -11.52 -2.34 9.70
C ILE A 34 -11.76 -1.11 8.82
N SER A 35 -11.27 0.05 9.26
CA SER A 35 -11.57 1.32 8.58
C SER A 35 -10.91 1.45 7.21
N ARG A 36 -9.78 0.78 6.98
CA ARG A 36 -8.99 0.94 5.75
C ARG A 36 -9.04 -0.25 4.80
N ILE A 37 -9.28 -1.45 5.31
CA ILE A 37 -9.28 -2.66 4.51
C ILE A 37 -10.69 -3.26 4.42
N VAL A 38 -11.28 -3.59 5.57
CA VAL A 38 -12.60 -4.23 5.57
C VAL A 38 -13.67 -3.34 4.96
N SER A 39 -13.64 -2.02 5.21
CA SER A 39 -14.57 -1.05 4.64
C SER A 39 -14.48 -0.92 3.11
N LEU A 40 -13.31 -1.20 2.52
CA LEU A 40 -13.08 -1.05 1.08
C LEU A 40 -13.24 -2.38 0.32
N HIS A 41 -12.83 -3.49 0.93
CA HIS A 41 -12.66 -4.77 0.25
C HIS A 41 -13.49 -5.90 0.87
N GLY A 42 -14.14 -5.65 2.00
CA GLY A 42 -14.81 -6.70 2.77
C GLY A 42 -13.83 -7.48 3.65
N VAL A 43 -14.35 -8.50 4.33
CA VAL A 43 -13.58 -9.38 5.21
C VAL A 43 -12.87 -10.44 4.36
N PRO A 44 -11.54 -10.59 4.44
CA PRO A 44 -10.83 -11.62 3.70
C PRO A 44 -11.09 -13.01 4.29
N LEU A 45 -10.98 -14.03 3.44
CA LEU A 45 -11.06 -15.43 3.87
C LEU A 45 -9.81 -15.85 4.65
N ASP A 46 -8.64 -15.43 4.16
CA ASP A 46 -7.33 -15.79 4.70
C ASP A 46 -6.44 -14.56 4.86
N ILE A 47 -5.72 -14.51 5.98
CA ILE A 47 -4.61 -13.57 6.19
C ILE A 47 -3.35 -14.38 6.47
N ASN A 48 -2.27 -14.03 5.77
CA ASN A 48 -0.93 -14.50 6.06
C ASN A 48 -0.08 -13.35 6.58
N SER A 49 0.48 -13.48 7.77
CA SER A 49 1.34 -12.48 8.39
C SER A 49 2.67 -13.07 8.82
N ASP A 50 3.63 -12.21 9.13
CA ASP A 50 4.81 -12.61 9.89
C ASP A 50 4.44 -12.99 11.34
N ARG A 51 5.44 -13.42 12.11
CA ARG A 51 5.27 -13.77 13.52
C ARG A 51 5.52 -12.59 14.46
N GLY A 52 5.26 -11.37 14.01
CA GLY A 52 5.31 -10.19 14.85
C GLY A 52 4.40 -10.31 16.07
N SER A 53 4.81 -9.73 17.19
CA SER A 53 4.09 -9.84 18.47
C SER A 53 2.63 -9.35 18.40
N LEU A 54 2.35 -8.37 17.55
CA LEU A 54 0.97 -7.87 17.32
C LEU A 54 0.10 -8.94 16.68
N PHE A 55 0.59 -9.63 15.64
CA PHE A 55 -0.16 -10.61 14.87
C PHE A 55 -0.30 -11.94 15.59
N THR A 56 0.66 -12.30 16.45
CA THR A 56 0.59 -13.49 17.30
C THR A 56 -0.16 -13.26 18.60
N SER A 57 -0.63 -12.04 18.86
CA SER A 57 -1.39 -11.71 20.08
C SER A 57 -2.73 -12.45 20.11
N GLN A 58 -3.16 -12.83 21.31
CA GLN A 58 -4.47 -13.46 21.51
C GLN A 58 -5.61 -12.56 21.03
N PHE A 59 -5.49 -11.25 21.23
CA PHE A 59 -6.47 -10.29 20.75
C PHE A 59 -6.63 -10.35 19.23
N TRP A 60 -5.53 -10.28 18.48
CA TRP A 60 -5.56 -10.32 17.03
C TRP A 60 -6.14 -11.64 16.49
N GLY A 61 -5.73 -12.78 17.07
CA GLY A 61 -6.29 -14.08 16.72
C GLY A 61 -7.79 -14.17 16.96
N SER A 62 -8.27 -13.71 18.13
CA SER A 62 -9.70 -13.69 18.45
C SER A 62 -10.49 -12.76 17.55
N PHE A 63 -9.93 -11.60 17.21
CA PHE A 63 -10.53 -10.64 16.30
C PHE A 63 -10.71 -11.23 14.89
N GLN A 64 -9.67 -11.84 14.32
CA GLN A 64 -9.74 -12.47 13.00
C GLN A 64 -10.73 -13.65 12.99
N ASN A 65 -10.71 -14.47 14.03
CA ASN A 65 -11.66 -15.57 14.17
C ASN A 65 -13.11 -15.10 14.26
N ALA A 66 -13.38 -14.01 14.99
CA ALA A 66 -14.72 -13.42 15.09
C ALA A 66 -15.23 -12.89 13.73
N MET A 67 -14.34 -12.46 12.85
CA MET A 67 -14.67 -12.08 11.46
C MET A 67 -14.80 -13.28 10.51
N GLY A 68 -14.49 -14.49 10.96
CA GLY A 68 -14.47 -15.68 10.11
C GLY A 68 -13.24 -15.76 9.19
N THR A 69 -12.18 -15.02 9.50
CA THR A 69 -10.92 -15.01 8.74
C THR A 69 -9.98 -16.09 9.27
N HIS A 70 -9.42 -16.89 8.37
CA HIS A 70 -8.38 -17.85 8.70
C HIS A 70 -7.02 -17.14 8.79
N LEU A 71 -6.39 -17.17 9.96
CA LEU A 71 -5.09 -16.58 10.21
C LEU A 71 -3.98 -17.61 10.06
N SER A 72 -3.07 -17.41 9.17
CA SER A 72 -1.87 -18.23 8.98
C SER A 72 -0.60 -17.40 9.16
N PHE A 73 0.48 -18.05 9.59
CA PHE A 73 1.77 -17.39 9.80
C PHE A 73 2.80 -17.92 8.81
N SER A 74 3.59 -17.01 8.26
CA SER A 74 4.73 -17.39 7.42
C SER A 74 5.72 -18.20 8.25
N THR A 75 6.28 -19.25 7.62
CA THR A 75 7.32 -20.07 8.21
C THR A 75 8.63 -19.87 7.45
N ALA A 76 9.75 -20.04 8.13
CA ALA A 76 11.08 -19.94 7.51
C ALA A 76 11.30 -20.90 6.32
N PHE A 77 10.47 -21.95 6.22
CA PHE A 77 10.55 -22.97 5.16
C PHE A 77 9.65 -22.68 3.93
N HIS A 78 8.83 -21.62 3.95
CA HIS A 78 8.02 -21.20 2.82
C HIS A 78 8.22 -19.73 2.49
N PRO A 79 9.39 -19.34 1.97
CA PRO A 79 9.74 -17.94 1.68
C PRO A 79 8.86 -17.31 0.58
N GLN A 80 8.17 -18.11 -0.22
CA GLN A 80 7.33 -17.61 -1.32
C GLN A 80 6.14 -16.77 -0.84
N SER A 81 5.62 -16.99 0.37
CA SER A 81 4.52 -16.21 0.94
C SER A 81 4.99 -14.86 1.51
N THR A 82 6.24 -14.79 1.93
CA THR A 82 6.86 -13.59 2.50
C THR A 82 7.56 -12.75 1.43
N GLY A 83 8.11 -13.37 0.40
CA GLY A 83 8.89 -12.70 -0.65
C GLY A 83 8.12 -11.64 -1.42
N GLN A 84 6.78 -11.74 -1.51
CA GLN A 84 5.97 -10.69 -2.11
C GLN A 84 5.94 -9.43 -1.23
N VAL A 85 5.73 -9.58 0.07
CA VAL A 85 5.71 -8.47 1.03
C VAL A 85 7.08 -7.82 1.12
N GLU A 86 8.15 -8.62 1.19
CA GLU A 86 9.54 -8.13 1.20
C GLU A 86 9.86 -7.29 -0.04
N ARG A 87 9.47 -7.76 -1.23
CA ARG A 87 9.67 -7.01 -2.47
C ARG A 87 8.89 -5.70 -2.47
N VAL A 88 7.65 -5.69 -1.99
CA VAL A 88 6.85 -4.46 -1.89
C VAL A 88 7.46 -3.50 -0.88
N ASN A 89 7.97 -3.99 0.24
CA ASN A 89 8.67 -3.17 1.22
C ASN A 89 9.94 -2.52 0.62
N GLN A 90 10.75 -3.27 -0.14
CA GLN A 90 11.92 -2.70 -0.83
C GLN A 90 11.51 -1.61 -1.82
N ILE A 91 10.49 -1.86 -2.65
CA ILE A 91 9.98 -0.87 -3.60
C ILE A 91 9.47 0.38 -2.86
N LEU A 92 8.74 0.20 -1.75
CA LEU A 92 8.23 1.29 -0.94
C LEU A 92 9.38 2.11 -0.30
N GLU A 93 10.38 1.44 0.26
CA GLU A 93 11.55 2.11 0.84
C GLU A 93 12.30 2.94 -0.21
N ASP A 94 12.48 2.40 -1.41
CA ASP A 94 13.15 3.11 -2.51
C ASP A 94 12.33 4.34 -2.97
N MET A 95 11.00 4.20 -3.06
CA MET A 95 10.11 5.32 -3.37
C MET A 95 10.16 6.41 -2.30
N LEU A 96 10.08 6.03 -1.03
CA LEU A 96 10.11 6.97 0.09
C LEU A 96 11.47 7.64 0.21
N ARG A 97 12.57 6.89 0.06
CA ARG A 97 13.92 7.45 0.06
C ARG A 97 14.10 8.49 -1.03
N ALA A 98 13.62 8.20 -2.25
CA ALA A 98 13.65 9.16 -3.34
C ALA A 98 12.83 10.42 -3.04
N SER A 99 11.65 10.26 -2.44
CA SER A 99 10.75 11.36 -2.09
C SER A 99 11.33 12.22 -0.96
N VAL A 100 11.89 11.61 0.09
CA VAL A 100 12.53 12.32 1.21
C VAL A 100 13.76 13.12 0.75
N ILE A 101 14.59 12.56 -0.13
CA ILE A 101 15.75 13.25 -0.70
C ILE A 101 15.31 14.47 -1.52
N SER A 102 14.22 14.34 -2.28
CA SER A 102 13.78 15.40 -3.22
C SER A 102 12.93 16.49 -2.55
N PHE A 103 12.16 16.15 -1.50
CA PHE A 103 11.08 17.01 -0.99
C PHE A 103 11.06 17.21 0.54
N GLY A 104 11.99 16.61 1.29
CA GLY A 104 12.10 16.75 2.73
C GLY A 104 11.51 15.61 3.57
N MET A 105 11.61 15.75 4.90
CA MET A 105 11.46 14.64 5.87
C MET A 105 10.03 14.18 6.18
N ASP A 106 8.99 14.75 5.60
CA ASP A 106 7.59 14.43 5.91
C ASP A 106 7.07 13.24 5.06
N TRP A 107 7.64 12.07 5.29
CA TRP A 107 7.35 10.86 4.53
C TRP A 107 5.87 10.42 4.58
N GLU A 108 5.12 10.78 5.65
CA GLU A 108 3.70 10.39 5.77
C GLU A 108 2.83 11.01 4.68
N LYS A 109 3.13 12.24 4.27
CA LYS A 109 2.41 12.92 3.17
C LYS A 109 2.62 12.24 1.83
N TRP A 110 3.72 11.50 1.68
CA TRP A 110 4.09 10.83 0.43
C TRP A 110 3.46 9.44 0.29
N LEU A 111 3.02 8.82 1.39
CA LEU A 111 2.45 7.48 1.36
C LEU A 111 1.27 7.32 0.41
N PRO A 112 0.27 8.23 0.35
CA PRO A 112 -0.83 8.09 -0.60
C PRO A 112 -0.38 8.11 -2.07
N PHE A 113 0.64 8.91 -2.39
CA PHE A 113 1.20 8.98 -3.75
C PHE A 113 2.02 7.75 -4.08
N ALA A 114 2.80 7.24 -3.14
CA ALA A 114 3.55 5.99 -3.27
C ALA A 114 2.60 4.81 -3.46
N GLU A 115 1.54 4.72 -2.67
CA GLU A 115 0.49 3.72 -2.80
C GLU A 115 -0.19 3.76 -4.17
N PHE A 116 -0.60 4.97 -4.60
CA PHE A 116 -1.20 5.15 -5.91
C PHE A 116 -0.23 4.77 -7.05
N ALA A 117 1.02 5.24 -6.99
CA ALA A 117 2.03 4.96 -8.01
C ALA A 117 2.35 3.47 -8.10
N TYR A 118 2.48 2.77 -6.95
CA TYR A 118 2.66 1.32 -6.91
C TYR A 118 1.47 0.60 -7.56
N ASN A 119 0.25 0.89 -7.11
CA ASN A 119 -0.96 0.21 -7.55
C ASN A 119 -1.33 0.50 -9.01
N ASN A 120 -0.87 1.62 -9.56
CA ASN A 120 -1.10 2.02 -10.95
C ASN A 120 0.10 1.74 -11.88
N SER A 121 1.12 1.04 -11.39
CA SER A 121 2.29 0.63 -12.18
C SER A 121 2.15 -0.79 -12.69
N TYR A 122 2.61 -1.02 -13.92
CA TYR A 122 2.63 -2.36 -14.52
C TYR A 122 3.44 -3.33 -13.67
N GLN A 123 2.90 -4.51 -13.46
CA GLN A 123 3.56 -5.61 -12.76
C GLN A 123 3.67 -6.82 -13.68
N ALA A 124 4.90 -7.27 -13.92
CA ALA A 124 5.17 -8.39 -14.84
C ALA A 124 4.44 -9.68 -14.44
N SER A 125 4.31 -9.94 -13.13
CA SER A 125 3.60 -11.12 -12.61
C SER A 125 2.08 -11.12 -12.86
N LEU A 126 1.48 -9.94 -13.11
CA LEU A 126 0.07 -9.77 -13.43
C LEU A 126 -0.17 -9.49 -14.90
N GLY A 127 0.84 -9.04 -15.64
CA GLY A 127 0.69 -8.50 -16.99
C GLY A 127 -0.11 -7.18 -17.06
N LYS A 128 -0.41 -6.56 -15.92
CA LYS A 128 -1.23 -5.34 -15.74
C LYS A 128 -0.83 -4.60 -14.48
N ALA A 129 -1.42 -3.41 -14.29
CA ALA A 129 -1.33 -2.72 -13.00
C ALA A 129 -2.29 -3.36 -11.97
N PRO A 130 -1.96 -3.38 -10.66
CA PRO A 130 -2.85 -3.86 -9.61
C PRO A 130 -4.25 -3.24 -9.65
N PHE A 131 -4.35 -1.92 -9.80
CA PHE A 131 -5.64 -1.24 -9.93
C PHE A 131 -6.41 -1.63 -11.20
N GLU A 132 -5.71 -1.96 -12.29
CA GLU A 132 -6.35 -2.45 -13.50
C GLU A 132 -6.97 -3.84 -13.28
N VAL A 133 -6.34 -4.68 -12.46
CA VAL A 133 -6.89 -5.98 -12.06
C VAL A 133 -8.11 -5.78 -11.15
N LEU A 134 -8.01 -4.88 -10.16
CA LEU A 134 -9.07 -4.65 -9.17
C LEU A 134 -10.31 -3.99 -9.79
N TYR A 135 -10.13 -2.95 -10.61
CA TYR A 135 -11.23 -2.14 -11.15
C TYR A 135 -11.64 -2.51 -12.58
N GLY A 136 -10.92 -3.44 -13.23
CA GLY A 136 -11.18 -3.85 -14.62
C GLY A 136 -10.81 -2.80 -15.68
N ARG A 137 -10.20 -1.68 -15.28
CA ARG A 137 -9.81 -0.57 -16.17
C ARG A 137 -8.56 0.13 -15.67
N LYS A 138 -7.84 0.77 -16.58
CA LYS A 138 -6.71 1.64 -16.21
C LYS A 138 -7.21 2.85 -15.43
N CYS A 139 -6.58 3.13 -14.29
CA CYS A 139 -6.84 4.34 -13.53
C CYS A 139 -6.14 5.52 -14.21
N ARG A 140 -6.83 6.67 -14.24
CA ARG A 140 -6.22 7.93 -14.67
C ARG A 140 -5.16 8.33 -13.65
N THR A 141 -4.06 8.83 -14.15
CA THR A 141 -2.99 9.36 -13.29
C THR A 141 -3.16 10.86 -13.13
N PRO A 142 -2.68 11.46 -12.03
CA PRO A 142 -2.64 12.92 -11.89
C PRO A 142 -1.96 13.62 -13.08
N LEU A 143 -1.02 12.97 -13.75
CA LEU A 143 -0.33 13.48 -14.95
C LEU A 143 -1.30 13.83 -16.11
N ASN A 144 -2.52 13.29 -16.11
CA ASN A 144 -3.50 13.53 -17.16
C ASN A 144 -4.63 14.48 -16.69
N TRP A 145 -4.59 14.96 -15.46
CA TRP A 145 -5.63 15.85 -14.96
C TRP A 145 -5.63 17.22 -15.63
N SER A 146 -4.45 17.68 -16.05
CA SER A 146 -4.34 18.93 -16.82
C SER A 146 -5.04 18.90 -18.18
N GLU A 147 -5.16 17.70 -18.79
CA GLU A 147 -5.79 17.49 -20.10
C GLU A 147 -7.32 17.38 -20.02
N THR A 148 -7.88 17.06 -18.86
CA THR A 148 -9.32 16.74 -18.68
C THR A 148 -10.17 17.86 -18.10
N GLY A 149 -9.63 19.07 -17.91
CA GLY A 149 -10.38 20.21 -17.38
C GLY A 149 -10.63 20.17 -15.85
N GLU A 150 -10.08 19.20 -15.14
CA GLU A 150 -10.22 19.05 -13.69
C GLU A 150 -9.45 20.10 -12.87
N ARG A 151 -8.62 20.92 -13.54
CA ARG A 151 -7.93 22.09 -12.93
C ARG A 151 -8.86 23.05 -12.20
N GLN A 152 -10.12 23.12 -12.62
CA GLN A 152 -11.11 24.01 -11.99
C GLN A 152 -11.60 23.51 -10.62
N LEU A 153 -11.46 22.19 -10.33
CA LEU A 153 -11.97 21.58 -9.11
C LEU A 153 -10.96 21.57 -7.96
N PHE A 154 -9.67 21.45 -8.24
CA PHE A 154 -8.64 21.22 -7.21
C PHE A 154 -7.60 22.34 -7.07
N GLY A 155 -7.65 23.36 -7.91
CA GLY A 155 -6.64 24.43 -7.97
C GLY A 155 -5.35 24.00 -8.72
N PRO A 156 -4.75 24.93 -9.48
CA PRO A 156 -3.60 24.61 -10.33
C PRO A 156 -2.37 24.17 -9.55
N ASP A 157 -2.14 24.72 -8.35
CA ASP A 157 -0.94 24.45 -7.56
C ASP A 157 -0.91 23.04 -6.98
N MET A 158 -2.05 22.55 -6.44
CA MET A 158 -2.15 21.19 -5.92
C MET A 158 -2.01 20.12 -7.00
N ILE A 159 -2.55 20.38 -8.20
CA ILE A 159 -2.45 19.45 -9.32
C ILE A 159 -1.00 19.38 -9.81
N GLN A 160 -0.33 20.51 -9.92
CA GLN A 160 1.06 20.59 -10.38
C GLN A 160 2.01 19.90 -9.41
N GLU A 161 1.80 20.07 -8.10
CA GLU A 161 2.54 19.37 -7.06
C GLU A 161 2.32 17.85 -7.12
N ALA A 162 1.07 17.40 -7.26
CA ALA A 162 0.73 15.99 -7.37
C ALA A 162 1.30 15.34 -8.65
N GLU A 163 1.26 16.05 -9.79
CA GLU A 163 1.84 15.60 -11.06
C GLU A 163 3.35 15.38 -10.95
N GLU A 164 4.06 16.34 -10.38
CA GLU A 164 5.52 16.25 -10.20
C GLU A 164 5.90 15.09 -9.28
N GLN A 165 5.15 14.93 -8.19
CA GLN A 165 5.35 13.87 -7.22
C GLN A 165 5.16 12.48 -7.84
N VAL A 166 4.07 12.27 -8.57
CA VAL A 166 3.82 10.99 -9.25
C VAL A 166 4.85 10.73 -10.34
N ARG A 167 5.32 11.76 -11.03
CA ARG A 167 6.37 11.64 -12.05
C ARG A 167 7.68 11.12 -11.46
N VAL A 168 8.16 11.74 -10.38
CA VAL A 168 9.40 11.34 -9.69
C VAL A 168 9.32 9.91 -9.18
N ILE A 169 8.20 9.55 -8.55
CA ILE A 169 7.98 8.19 -8.05
C ILE A 169 7.96 7.16 -9.20
N ARG A 170 7.30 7.47 -10.32
CA ARG A 170 7.25 6.58 -11.50
C ARG A 170 8.61 6.36 -12.15
N GLU A 171 9.44 7.40 -12.26
CA GLU A 171 10.79 7.26 -12.81
C GLU A 171 11.64 6.32 -11.96
N LYS A 172 11.52 6.44 -10.63
CA LYS A 172 12.25 5.56 -9.70
C LYS A 172 11.72 4.12 -9.72
N LEU A 173 10.41 3.91 -9.84
CA LEU A 173 9.84 2.57 -10.02
C LEU A 173 10.36 1.88 -11.28
N LYS A 174 10.51 2.60 -12.40
CA LYS A 174 11.07 2.06 -13.63
C LYS A 174 12.54 1.66 -13.50
N THR A 175 13.27 2.32 -12.62
CA THR A 175 14.70 2.02 -12.37
C THR A 175 14.87 0.84 -11.42
N ALA A 176 13.86 0.55 -10.58
CA ALA A 176 13.88 -0.53 -9.59
C ALA A 176 13.28 -1.86 -10.10
N GLN A 177 12.67 -1.86 -11.30
CA GLN A 177 12.14 -3.06 -11.98
C GLN A 177 13.17 -3.67 -12.92
#